data_b0877c0347b1b3cd6c9bf29ca4ea3fd1
#
_entry.id   b0877c0347b1b3cd6c9bf29ca4ea3fd1
#
_cell.length_a   1.000
_cell.length_b   1.000
_cell.length_c   1.000
_cell.angle_alpha   90.00
_cell.angle_beta   90.00
_cell.angle_gamma   90.00
#
_symmetry.space_group_name_H-M   'P 1'
#
loop_
_entity.id
_entity.type
_entity.pdbx_description
1 polymer ?
#
loop_
_entity_poly.entity_id
_entity_poly.type
_entity_poly.pdbx_seq_one_letter_code
_entity_poly.pdbx_strand_id
1 'polypeptide(L)'
;MSEIIFIAKPTWWVEKIYPGYRQFFNDFYPKLKEYHEVETLDLPDIWVRDFLPVQNQKTRQLHQMFFDPRYANYTPKFTALIRHAVHNCFPQAKPCDLRIDGGNMVLNPKHNTVFCFEKQTIFRKSKPEEKQKAEQTIKTALGVDKVVWVPREIGDEICHIDGYIQFLEDILCLSNQFGMFSWRISDKKFKAIKPFIDDKNILDLPYQIDENDYLSASGIYVNFLETANAVFIPQYNIFRVEEVFDAIKRDTEKPVVKVDCSKIAEYGGAVHCLTREYFN
;
A
#
# COMPACT_ATOMS: atom_id res chain seq x y z
N MET A 1 15.30 12.98 11.40
CA MET A 1 14.11 13.19 10.56
C MET A 1 12.92 12.65 11.34
N SER A 2 11.87 13.44 11.51
CA SER A 2 10.64 12.94 12.12
C SER A 2 9.72 12.40 11.00
N GLU A 3 9.09 11.28 11.26
CA GLU A 3 8.10 10.66 10.39
C GLU A 3 6.71 10.94 10.97
N ILE A 4 5.79 11.39 10.12
CA ILE A 4 4.40 11.64 10.47
C ILE A 4 3.53 10.65 9.73
N ILE A 5 2.63 9.98 10.45
CA ILE A 5 1.68 9.03 9.87
C ILE A 5 0.31 9.69 9.73
N PHE A 6 -0.25 9.60 8.53
CA PHE A 6 -1.59 10.11 8.22
C PHE A 6 -2.61 8.98 8.15
N ILE A 7 -3.79 9.21 8.76
CA ILE A 7 -4.91 8.28 8.76
C ILE A 7 -6.23 9.05 8.66
N ALA A 8 -7.26 8.48 8.03
CA ALA A 8 -8.57 9.12 7.94
C ALA A 8 -9.30 9.12 9.29
N LYS A 9 -10.05 10.20 9.60
CA LYS A 9 -10.91 10.27 10.80
C LYS A 9 -12.12 9.34 10.66
N PRO A 10 -12.55 8.68 11.73
CA PRO A 10 -13.77 7.86 11.74
C PRO A 10 -15.02 8.77 11.85
N THR A 11 -15.30 9.54 10.80
CA THR A 11 -16.51 10.37 10.72
C THR A 11 -17.76 9.50 10.61
N TRP A 12 -18.94 10.09 10.85
CA TRP A 12 -20.21 9.37 10.69
C TRP A 12 -20.42 8.87 9.25
N TRP A 13 -19.91 9.62 8.26
CA TRP A 13 -19.99 9.28 6.85
C TRP A 13 -19.11 8.08 6.51
N VAL A 14 -17.86 8.10 6.95
CA VAL A 14 -16.92 6.99 6.78
C VAL A 14 -17.47 5.72 7.42
N GLU A 15 -18.00 5.82 8.64
CA GLU A 15 -18.58 4.67 9.33
C GLU A 15 -19.83 4.10 8.64
N LYS A 16 -20.56 4.94 7.90
CA LYS A 16 -21.69 4.47 7.08
C LYS A 16 -21.24 3.65 5.89
N ILE A 17 -20.09 3.99 5.29
CA ILE A 17 -19.52 3.26 4.14
C ILE A 17 -18.76 2.03 4.61
N TYR A 18 -18.00 2.16 5.70
CA TYR A 18 -17.12 1.14 6.26
C TYR A 18 -17.50 0.84 7.73
N PRO A 19 -18.60 0.12 7.99
CA PRO A 19 -18.99 -0.25 9.35
C PRO A 19 -17.88 -1.00 10.09
N GLY A 20 -17.55 -0.52 11.30
CA GLY A 20 -16.44 -1.06 12.11
C GLY A 20 -15.12 -0.28 11.98
N TYR A 21 -15.02 0.69 11.06
CA TYR A 21 -13.80 1.49 10.95
C TYR A 21 -13.50 2.30 12.21
N ARG A 22 -14.52 2.80 12.93
CA ARG A 22 -14.33 3.49 14.21
C ARG A 22 -13.70 2.59 15.27
N GLN A 23 -14.12 1.33 15.33
CA GLN A 23 -13.54 0.36 16.26
C GLN A 23 -12.07 0.10 15.91
N PHE A 24 -11.78 -0.15 14.63
CA PHE A 24 -10.42 -0.28 14.12
C PHE A 24 -9.57 0.95 14.46
N PHE A 25 -10.07 2.16 14.17
CA PHE A 25 -9.37 3.41 14.46
C PHE A 25 -9.05 3.56 15.95
N ASN A 26 -10.01 3.26 16.82
CA ASN A 26 -9.83 3.39 18.29
C ASN A 26 -8.80 2.38 18.84
N ASP A 27 -8.61 1.23 18.20
CA ASP A 27 -7.55 0.28 18.53
C ASP A 27 -6.19 0.69 17.93
N PHE A 28 -6.18 1.10 16.69
CA PHE A 28 -4.94 1.33 15.93
C PHE A 28 -4.30 2.70 16.19
N TYR A 29 -5.10 3.76 16.28
CA TYR A 29 -4.59 5.13 16.46
C TYR A 29 -3.72 5.29 17.72
N PRO A 30 -4.07 4.76 18.92
CA PRO A 30 -3.20 4.82 20.09
C PRO A 30 -1.88 4.06 19.87
N LYS A 31 -1.92 2.90 19.21
CA LYS A 31 -0.72 2.12 18.88
C LYS A 31 0.23 2.88 17.96
N LEU A 32 -0.30 3.58 16.96
CA LEU A 32 0.52 4.47 16.10
C LEU A 32 1.16 5.59 16.91
N LYS A 33 0.40 6.23 17.80
CA LYS A 33 0.87 7.36 18.63
C LYS A 33 1.94 6.99 19.65
N GLU A 34 2.08 5.73 19.99
CA GLU A 34 3.15 5.26 20.87
C GLU A 34 4.53 5.43 20.20
N TYR A 35 4.58 5.36 18.85
CA TYR A 35 5.82 5.35 18.09
C TYR A 35 6.02 6.58 17.21
N HIS A 36 4.93 7.29 16.84
CA HIS A 36 4.95 8.35 15.84
C HIS A 36 4.08 9.55 16.19
N GLU A 37 4.36 10.67 15.56
CA GLU A 37 3.40 11.74 15.36
C GLU A 37 2.34 11.25 14.37
N VAL A 38 1.07 11.42 14.72
CA VAL A 38 -0.05 10.94 13.90
C VAL A 38 -1.03 12.07 13.64
N GLU A 39 -1.22 12.37 12.36
CA GLU A 39 -2.18 13.34 11.86
C GLU A 39 -3.44 12.64 11.37
N THR A 40 -4.59 13.16 11.79
CA THR A 40 -5.88 12.63 11.35
C THR A 40 -6.55 13.58 10.38
N LEU A 41 -6.98 13.07 9.23
CA LEU A 41 -7.58 13.87 8.17
C LEU A 41 -9.09 13.63 8.05
N ASP A 42 -9.85 14.71 7.88
CA ASP A 42 -11.28 14.62 7.58
C ASP A 42 -11.49 14.37 6.08
N LEU A 43 -11.52 13.10 5.73
CA LEU A 43 -11.60 12.61 4.36
C LEU A 43 -12.86 11.78 4.14
N PRO A 44 -13.40 11.75 2.92
CA PRO A 44 -14.61 10.97 2.62
C PRO A 44 -14.37 9.47 2.51
N ASP A 45 -13.10 9.03 2.56
CA ASP A 45 -12.68 7.64 2.37
C ASP A 45 -11.50 7.29 3.29
N ILE A 46 -11.30 5.98 3.52
CA ILE A 46 -10.28 5.46 4.45
C ILE A 46 -8.97 5.03 3.78
N TRP A 47 -8.98 4.79 2.47
CA TRP A 47 -7.84 4.24 1.72
C TRP A 47 -6.81 5.32 1.39
N VAL A 48 -6.28 5.95 2.45
CA VAL A 48 -5.40 7.12 2.31
C VAL A 48 -4.11 6.82 1.55
N ARG A 49 -3.65 5.58 1.56
CA ARG A 49 -2.51 5.12 0.76
C ARG A 49 -2.70 5.43 -0.72
N ASP A 50 -3.91 5.24 -1.23
CA ASP A 50 -4.16 5.26 -2.66
C ASP A 50 -4.28 6.67 -3.24
N PHE A 51 -4.79 7.60 -2.44
CA PHE A 51 -5.15 8.92 -2.95
C PHE A 51 -4.40 10.09 -2.30
N LEU A 52 -3.69 9.92 -1.17
CA LEU A 52 -2.85 10.99 -0.66
C LEU A 52 -1.61 11.18 -1.54
N PRO A 53 -1.03 12.41 -1.55
CA PRO A 53 0.17 12.69 -2.31
C PRO A 53 1.29 11.70 -2.02
N VAL A 54 2.18 11.48 -2.98
CA VAL A 54 3.44 10.79 -2.74
C VAL A 54 4.53 11.81 -2.41
N GLN A 55 5.48 11.43 -1.57
CA GLN A 55 6.59 12.30 -1.22
C GLN A 55 7.86 11.93 -1.99
N ASN A 56 8.52 12.93 -2.55
CA ASN A 56 9.82 12.75 -3.15
C ASN A 56 10.88 12.46 -2.07
N GLN A 57 11.57 11.35 -2.16
CA GLN A 57 12.53 10.88 -1.15
C GLN A 57 13.72 11.84 -0.97
N LYS A 58 14.10 12.60 -2.02
CA LYS A 58 15.26 13.49 -2.02
C LYS A 58 14.90 14.92 -1.63
N THR A 59 13.79 15.45 -2.14
CA THR A 59 13.41 16.86 -1.99
C THR A 59 12.29 17.12 -1.00
N ARG A 60 11.63 16.06 -0.51
CA ARG A 60 10.43 16.11 0.35
C ARG A 60 9.19 16.76 -0.30
N GLN A 61 9.29 17.19 -1.54
CA GLN A 61 8.16 17.72 -2.29
C GLN A 61 7.05 16.70 -2.40
N LEU A 62 5.82 17.11 -2.12
CA LEU A 62 4.62 16.29 -2.33
C LEU A 62 4.14 16.38 -3.78
N HIS A 63 3.74 15.23 -4.33
CA HIS A 63 3.22 15.11 -5.68
C HIS A 63 1.88 14.35 -5.64
N GLN A 64 0.82 14.99 -6.17
CA GLN A 64 -0.51 14.41 -6.20
C GLN A 64 -0.73 13.65 -7.51
N MET A 65 -0.79 12.33 -7.44
CA MET A 65 -1.17 11.49 -8.57
C MET A 65 -2.67 11.64 -8.88
N PHE A 66 -3.04 11.43 -10.13
CA PHE A 66 -4.44 11.53 -10.54
C PHE A 66 -5.20 10.29 -10.09
N PHE A 67 -5.90 10.40 -8.97
CA PHE A 67 -6.73 9.33 -8.42
C PHE A 67 -7.99 9.12 -9.25
N ASP A 68 -8.14 7.94 -9.86
CA ASP A 68 -9.28 7.52 -10.66
C ASP A 68 -9.49 5.99 -10.53
N PRO A 69 -10.05 5.51 -9.39
CA PRO A 69 -10.13 4.10 -9.04
C PRO A 69 -11.27 3.42 -9.83
N ARG A 70 -11.00 3.01 -11.05
CA ARG A 70 -12.00 2.36 -11.94
C ARG A 70 -12.39 0.95 -11.50
N TYR A 71 -11.61 0.35 -10.62
CA TYR A 71 -11.87 -0.94 -9.98
C TYR A 71 -12.87 -0.83 -8.82
N ALA A 72 -12.97 0.32 -8.20
CA ALA A 72 -13.93 0.58 -7.13
C ALA A 72 -15.25 1.07 -7.72
N ASN A 73 -16.36 0.70 -7.10
CA ASN A 73 -17.70 1.17 -7.48
C ASN A 73 -17.92 2.66 -7.10
N TYR A 74 -16.86 3.49 -7.21
CA TYR A 74 -16.95 4.91 -6.94
C TYR A 74 -17.61 5.66 -8.10
N THR A 75 -18.59 6.46 -7.76
CA THR A 75 -19.15 7.39 -8.74
C THR A 75 -18.13 8.48 -9.08
N PRO A 76 -18.18 9.06 -10.30
CA PRO A 76 -17.31 10.19 -10.64
C PRO A 76 -17.42 11.37 -9.66
N LYS A 77 -18.62 11.57 -9.08
CA LYS A 77 -18.87 12.59 -8.06
C LYS A 77 -18.13 12.29 -6.76
N PHE A 78 -18.13 11.04 -6.29
CA PHE A 78 -17.43 10.63 -5.07
C PHE A 78 -15.91 10.72 -5.26
N THR A 79 -15.38 10.27 -6.40
CA THR A 79 -13.96 10.42 -6.73
C THR A 79 -13.54 11.90 -6.80
N ALA A 80 -14.38 12.77 -7.35
CA ALA A 80 -14.12 14.21 -7.35
C ALA A 80 -14.12 14.81 -5.94
N LEU A 81 -14.99 14.34 -5.05
CA LEU A 81 -15.03 14.75 -3.64
C LEU A 81 -13.74 14.37 -2.92
N ILE A 82 -13.24 13.14 -3.12
CA ILE A 82 -11.95 12.69 -2.56
C ILE A 82 -10.82 13.63 -3.03
N ARG A 83 -10.70 13.85 -4.35
CA ARG A 83 -9.66 14.73 -4.91
C ARG A 83 -9.72 16.15 -4.35
N HIS A 84 -10.93 16.70 -4.17
CA HIS A 84 -11.14 18.03 -3.59
C HIS A 84 -10.70 18.05 -2.11
N ALA A 85 -11.10 17.07 -1.31
CA ALA A 85 -10.71 16.96 0.09
C ALA A 85 -9.18 16.86 0.25
N VAL A 86 -8.53 16.04 -0.58
CA VAL A 86 -7.06 15.92 -0.59
C VAL A 86 -6.39 17.24 -0.95
N HIS A 87 -6.88 17.94 -1.99
CA HIS A 87 -6.34 19.25 -2.36
C HIS A 87 -6.44 20.27 -1.22
N ASN A 88 -7.53 20.25 -0.46
CA ASN A 88 -7.69 21.15 0.68
C ASN A 88 -6.72 20.82 1.84
N CYS A 89 -6.41 19.52 2.04
CA CYS A 89 -5.42 19.10 3.04
C CYS A 89 -3.97 19.37 2.60
N PHE A 90 -3.69 19.26 1.30
CA PHE A 90 -2.34 19.35 0.73
C PHE A 90 -2.30 20.31 -0.48
N PRO A 91 -2.63 21.60 -0.32
CA PRO A 91 -2.68 22.55 -1.44
C PRO A 91 -1.29 22.79 -2.08
N GLN A 92 -0.21 22.47 -1.36
CA GLN A 92 1.17 22.59 -1.83
C GLN A 92 1.63 21.40 -2.69
N ALA A 93 0.84 20.32 -2.79
CA ALA A 93 1.20 19.15 -3.57
C ALA A 93 1.15 19.47 -5.07
N LYS A 94 2.21 19.13 -5.80
CA LYS A 94 2.28 19.34 -7.26
C LYS A 94 1.39 18.31 -7.97
N PRO A 95 0.46 18.72 -8.83
CA PRO A 95 -0.39 17.79 -9.56
C PRO A 95 0.41 17.00 -10.60
N CYS A 96 0.08 15.72 -10.74
CA CYS A 96 0.59 14.81 -11.77
C CYS A 96 -0.57 14.17 -12.52
N ASP A 97 -0.55 14.22 -13.85
CA ASP A 97 -1.62 13.64 -14.70
C ASP A 97 -1.52 12.11 -14.84
N LEU A 98 -0.63 11.46 -14.08
CA LEU A 98 -0.49 10.01 -14.11
C LEU A 98 -1.53 9.35 -13.23
N ARG A 99 -2.31 8.43 -13.81
CA ARG A 99 -3.30 7.61 -13.10
C ARG A 99 -2.62 6.41 -12.45
N ILE A 100 -2.18 6.59 -11.24
CA ILE A 100 -1.60 5.52 -10.43
C ILE A 100 -1.96 5.74 -8.96
N ASP A 101 -2.42 4.69 -8.32
CA ASP A 101 -2.75 4.71 -6.91
C ASP A 101 -1.51 4.43 -6.07
N GLY A 102 -1.47 4.97 -4.84
CA GLY A 102 -0.33 4.78 -3.96
C GLY A 102 -0.06 3.34 -3.58
N GLY A 103 -1.11 2.50 -3.44
CA GLY A 103 -0.97 1.06 -3.19
C GLY A 103 -0.32 0.30 -4.36
N ASN A 104 -0.31 0.89 -5.56
CA ASN A 104 0.42 0.33 -6.70
C ASN A 104 1.88 0.85 -6.80
N MET A 105 2.44 1.36 -5.72
CA MET A 105 3.82 1.86 -5.67
C MET A 105 4.49 1.40 -4.38
N VAL A 106 5.29 0.34 -4.44
CA VAL A 106 6.10 -0.14 -3.32
C VAL A 106 7.55 0.26 -3.51
N LEU A 107 8.07 1.00 -2.54
CA LEU A 107 9.44 1.53 -2.56
C LEU A 107 10.42 0.53 -1.94
N ASN A 108 11.57 0.36 -2.59
CA ASN A 108 12.77 -0.15 -1.95
C ASN A 108 13.74 1.02 -1.74
N PRO A 109 13.81 1.59 -0.53
CA PRO A 109 14.63 2.79 -0.28
C PRO A 109 16.12 2.50 -0.42
N LYS A 110 16.60 1.30 -0.07
CA LYS A 110 18.01 0.91 -0.18
C LYS A 110 18.51 0.92 -1.62
N HIS A 111 17.66 0.50 -2.57
CA HIS A 111 18.00 0.45 -3.99
C HIS A 111 17.45 1.61 -4.79
N ASN A 112 16.84 2.59 -4.12
CA ASN A 112 16.22 3.77 -4.75
C ASN A 112 15.33 3.38 -5.95
N THR A 113 14.50 2.37 -5.73
CA THR A 113 13.69 1.69 -6.75
C THR A 113 12.24 1.63 -6.30
N VAL A 114 11.30 1.80 -7.22
CA VAL A 114 9.88 1.56 -6.99
C VAL A 114 9.38 0.42 -7.86
N PHE A 115 8.57 -0.44 -7.27
CA PHE A 115 7.88 -1.54 -7.96
C PHE A 115 6.43 -1.15 -8.19
N CYS A 116 5.93 -1.39 -9.42
CA CYS A 116 4.56 -1.08 -9.81
C CYS A 116 4.00 -2.18 -10.71
N PHE A 117 2.73 -2.53 -10.55
CA PHE A 117 2.06 -3.37 -11.54
C PHE A 117 1.79 -2.60 -12.84
N GLU A 118 1.95 -3.30 -13.98
CA GLU A 118 1.52 -2.81 -15.28
C GLU A 118 -0.01 -2.75 -15.35
N LYS A 119 -0.59 -1.56 -15.45
CA LYS A 119 -2.03 -1.34 -15.65
C LYS A 119 -2.27 -0.58 -16.95
N GLN A 120 -3.34 -0.93 -17.68
CA GLN A 120 -3.72 -0.20 -18.89
C GLN A 120 -4.16 1.25 -18.61
N THR A 121 -4.57 1.54 -17.39
CA THR A 121 -4.90 2.89 -16.92
C THR A 121 -3.67 3.78 -16.79
N ILE A 122 -2.49 3.19 -16.56
CA ILE A 122 -1.22 3.89 -16.45
C ILE A 122 -0.62 4.12 -17.84
N PHE A 123 -0.52 3.06 -18.66
CA PHE A 123 -0.05 3.12 -20.04
C PHE A 123 -0.56 1.94 -20.84
N ARG A 124 -0.60 2.09 -22.16
CA ARG A 124 -0.95 1.02 -23.09
C ARG A 124 0.32 0.29 -23.54
N LYS A 125 0.32 -1.04 -23.48
CA LYS A 125 1.48 -1.86 -23.91
C LYS A 125 1.88 -1.63 -25.38
N SER A 126 0.90 -1.23 -26.22
CA SER A 126 1.15 -0.90 -27.64
C SER A 126 1.78 0.47 -27.87
N LYS A 127 1.99 1.25 -26.79
CA LYS A 127 2.51 2.62 -26.85
C LYS A 127 3.72 2.79 -25.90
N PRO A 128 4.93 2.45 -26.34
CA PRO A 128 6.14 2.54 -25.53
C PRO A 128 6.40 3.94 -24.96
N GLU A 129 6.01 4.97 -25.70
CA GLU A 129 6.13 6.37 -25.29
C GLU A 129 5.30 6.71 -24.05
N GLU A 130 4.12 6.10 -23.89
CA GLU A 130 3.29 6.27 -22.69
C GLU A 130 3.97 5.62 -21.47
N LYS A 131 4.59 4.46 -21.63
CA LYS A 131 5.36 3.80 -20.58
C LYS A 131 6.55 4.65 -20.14
N GLN A 132 7.32 5.17 -21.09
CA GLN A 132 8.47 6.03 -20.81
C GLN A 132 8.05 7.31 -20.07
N LYS A 133 6.93 7.94 -20.50
CA LYS A 133 6.36 9.11 -19.80
C LYS A 133 5.94 8.76 -18.37
N ALA A 134 5.27 7.63 -18.16
CA ALA A 134 4.87 7.18 -16.83
C ALA A 134 6.09 6.95 -15.92
N GLU A 135 7.13 6.28 -16.42
CA GLU A 135 8.39 6.09 -15.68
C GLU A 135 9.03 7.39 -15.27
N GLN A 136 9.12 8.35 -16.19
CA GLN A 136 9.72 9.65 -15.89
C GLN A 136 8.90 10.43 -14.85
N THR A 137 7.58 10.37 -14.95
CA THR A 137 6.68 11.00 -13.97
C THR A 137 6.86 10.39 -12.57
N ILE A 138 6.88 9.06 -12.46
CA ILE A 138 7.09 8.36 -11.19
C ILE A 138 8.47 8.68 -10.61
N LYS A 139 9.53 8.62 -11.43
CA LYS A 139 10.91 8.96 -10.98
C LYS A 139 10.98 10.37 -10.42
N THR A 140 10.37 11.32 -11.12
CA THR A 140 10.35 12.73 -10.67
C THR A 140 9.55 12.89 -9.38
N ALA A 141 8.37 12.27 -9.29
CA ALA A 141 7.49 12.42 -8.15
C ALA A 141 8.05 11.76 -6.87
N LEU A 142 8.65 10.58 -6.99
CA LEU A 142 9.19 9.83 -5.86
C LEU A 142 10.68 10.13 -5.58
N GLY A 143 11.41 10.71 -6.52
CA GLY A 143 12.87 10.93 -6.40
C GLY A 143 13.68 9.65 -6.55
N VAL A 144 13.12 8.61 -7.17
CA VAL A 144 13.76 7.31 -7.37
C VAL A 144 14.51 7.22 -8.70
N ASP A 145 15.49 6.32 -8.78
CA ASP A 145 16.30 6.14 -9.98
C ASP A 145 15.70 5.10 -10.93
N LYS A 146 14.93 4.16 -10.39
CA LYS A 146 14.37 3.05 -11.18
C LYS A 146 12.88 2.83 -10.91
N VAL A 147 12.15 2.45 -11.96
CA VAL A 147 10.78 1.92 -11.90
C VAL A 147 10.80 0.51 -12.44
N VAL A 148 10.38 -0.45 -11.65
CA VAL A 148 10.28 -1.86 -12.04
C VAL A 148 8.81 -2.18 -12.31
N TRP A 149 8.51 -2.45 -13.57
CA TRP A 149 7.18 -2.85 -13.98
C TRP A 149 6.99 -4.35 -13.81
N VAL A 150 6.09 -4.71 -12.93
CA VAL A 150 5.73 -6.10 -12.65
C VAL A 150 4.46 -6.45 -13.44
N PRO A 151 4.43 -7.57 -14.16
CA PRO A 151 3.22 -8.00 -14.85
C PRO A 151 2.06 -8.17 -13.87
N ARG A 152 0.90 -7.58 -14.20
CA ARG A 152 -0.31 -7.70 -13.34
C ARG A 152 -0.81 -9.14 -13.26
N GLU A 153 -1.55 -9.47 -12.18
CA GLU A 153 -2.32 -10.71 -12.10
C GLU A 153 -3.57 -10.62 -12.96
N ILE A 154 -3.90 -11.73 -13.64
CA ILE A 154 -5.14 -11.85 -14.39
C ILE A 154 -6.24 -12.15 -13.38
N GLY A 155 -7.33 -11.36 -13.42
CA GLY A 155 -8.45 -11.52 -12.47
C GLY A 155 -8.37 -10.62 -11.24
N ASP A 156 -7.20 -10.03 -10.93
CA ASP A 156 -7.11 -8.97 -9.91
C ASP A 156 -7.54 -7.63 -10.52
N GLU A 157 -8.71 -7.16 -10.11
CA GLU A 157 -9.27 -5.89 -10.58
C GLU A 157 -8.61 -4.68 -9.89
N ILE A 158 -8.29 -4.79 -8.60
CA ILE A 158 -7.62 -3.73 -7.82
C ILE A 158 -6.19 -3.57 -8.32
N CYS A 159 -5.45 -4.67 -8.40
CA CYS A 159 -4.09 -4.73 -8.93
C CYS A 159 -3.17 -3.72 -8.24
N HIS A 160 -3.14 -3.74 -6.91
CA HIS A 160 -2.20 -3.00 -6.09
C HIS A 160 -1.05 -3.91 -5.66
N ILE A 161 0.18 -3.46 -5.90
CA ILE A 161 1.37 -4.27 -5.66
C ILE A 161 1.65 -4.49 -4.18
N ASP A 162 1.18 -3.60 -3.31
CA ASP A 162 1.32 -3.69 -1.84
C ASP A 162 0.51 -4.83 -1.20
N GLY A 163 -0.36 -5.49 -1.97
CA GLY A 163 -1.00 -6.74 -1.59
C GLY A 163 -0.18 -7.99 -1.96
N TYR A 164 0.94 -7.83 -2.67
CA TYR A 164 1.78 -8.91 -3.18
C TYR A 164 3.21 -8.88 -2.65
N ILE A 165 3.74 -7.69 -2.50
CA ILE A 165 5.10 -7.46 -1.99
C ILE A 165 5.12 -6.27 -1.03
N GLN A 166 6.04 -6.32 -0.08
CA GLN A 166 6.43 -5.20 0.77
C GLN A 166 7.90 -5.36 1.13
N PHE A 167 8.54 -4.30 1.56
CA PHE A 167 9.90 -4.37 2.12
C PHE A 167 9.86 -4.25 3.63
N LEU A 168 10.67 -5.06 4.30
CA LEU A 168 11.02 -4.96 5.70
C LEU A 168 12.51 -4.60 5.72
N GLU A 169 12.84 -3.32 5.92
CA GLU A 169 14.18 -2.79 5.69
C GLU A 169 14.67 -3.09 4.25
N ASP A 170 15.58 -4.06 4.07
CA ASP A 170 16.06 -4.49 2.75
C ASP A 170 15.58 -5.92 2.36
N ILE A 171 14.74 -6.51 3.21
CA ILE A 171 14.16 -7.83 2.97
C ILE A 171 12.89 -7.67 2.14
N LEU A 172 12.81 -8.35 1.02
CA LEU A 172 11.59 -8.44 0.23
C LEU A 172 10.63 -9.45 0.87
N CYS A 173 9.53 -8.98 1.39
CA CYS A 173 8.43 -9.81 1.84
C CYS A 173 7.49 -10.12 0.67
N LEU A 174 7.22 -11.40 0.45
CA LEU A 174 6.33 -11.89 -0.58
C LEU A 174 5.06 -12.48 0.00
N SER A 175 3.91 -12.16 -0.59
CA SER A 175 2.66 -12.86 -0.32
C SER A 175 2.71 -14.23 -0.98
N ASN A 176 2.87 -15.28 -0.20
CA ASN A 176 2.97 -16.64 -0.70
C ASN A 176 1.78 -17.46 -0.21
N GLN A 177 1.08 -18.11 -1.14
CA GLN A 177 -0.10 -18.92 -0.83
C GLN A 177 0.32 -20.32 -0.38
N PHE A 178 -0.02 -20.68 0.85
CA PHE A 178 0.06 -22.05 1.35
C PHE A 178 -1.32 -22.72 1.23
N GLY A 179 -1.55 -23.47 0.18
CA GLY A 179 -2.79 -24.23 -0.02
C GLY A 179 -2.89 -24.82 -1.42
N MET A 180 -3.89 -25.64 -1.71
CA MET A 180 -4.06 -26.48 -2.92
C MET A 180 -3.95 -25.77 -4.26
N PHE A 181 -3.97 -24.43 -4.26
CA PHE A 181 -3.69 -23.59 -5.43
C PHE A 181 -2.54 -22.66 -5.07
N SER A 182 -1.31 -23.08 -5.39
CA SER A 182 -0.11 -22.27 -5.21
C SER A 182 -0.09 -21.12 -6.22
N TRP A 183 -0.71 -20.03 -5.90
CA TRP A 183 -0.43 -18.77 -6.57
C TRP A 183 0.82 -18.16 -5.91
N ARG A 184 1.97 -18.79 -6.16
CA ARG A 184 3.24 -18.08 -6.05
C ARG A 184 3.09 -16.82 -6.88
N ILE A 185 3.74 -15.73 -6.46
CA ILE A 185 4.10 -14.70 -7.43
C ILE A 185 4.58 -15.47 -8.66
N SER A 186 3.82 -15.43 -9.73
CA SER A 186 4.08 -16.29 -10.89
C SER A 186 5.55 -16.14 -11.28
N ASP A 187 6.18 -17.18 -11.79
CA ASP A 187 7.59 -17.13 -12.25
C ASP A 187 7.89 -15.88 -13.10
N LYS A 188 6.89 -15.40 -13.81
CA LYS A 188 6.98 -14.19 -14.63
C LYS A 188 7.10 -12.91 -13.80
N LYS A 189 6.37 -12.80 -12.67
CA LYS A 189 6.44 -11.66 -11.75
C LYS A 189 7.75 -11.70 -10.96
N PHE A 190 8.10 -12.88 -10.44
CA PHE A 190 9.34 -13.06 -9.72
C PHE A 190 10.56 -12.76 -10.60
N LYS A 191 10.56 -13.18 -11.86
CA LYS A 191 11.61 -12.83 -12.84
C LYS A 191 11.73 -11.32 -13.08
N ALA A 192 10.65 -10.57 -12.99
CA ALA A 192 10.70 -9.12 -13.13
C ALA A 192 11.29 -8.44 -11.89
N ILE A 193 11.09 -8.99 -10.70
CA ILE A 193 11.53 -8.45 -9.41
C ILE A 193 12.96 -8.89 -9.08
N LYS A 194 13.30 -10.14 -9.34
CA LYS A 194 14.56 -10.80 -8.96
C LYS A 194 15.85 -10.02 -9.27
N PRO A 195 16.01 -9.32 -10.41
CA PRO A 195 17.23 -8.55 -10.70
C PRO A 195 17.49 -7.37 -9.75
N PHE A 196 16.52 -7.03 -8.90
CA PHE A 196 16.56 -5.86 -8.01
C PHE A 196 16.57 -6.23 -6.52
N ILE A 197 16.76 -7.51 -6.21
CA ILE A 197 16.79 -8.03 -4.84
C ILE A 197 17.93 -9.03 -4.68
N ASP A 198 18.43 -9.19 -3.47
CA ASP A 198 19.32 -10.29 -3.10
C ASP A 198 18.49 -11.54 -2.77
N ASP A 199 18.78 -12.68 -3.39
CA ASP A 199 18.07 -13.96 -3.14
C ASP A 199 18.11 -14.39 -1.65
N LYS A 200 19.06 -13.87 -0.87
CA LYS A 200 19.17 -14.14 0.57
C LYS A 200 18.21 -13.29 1.42
N ASN A 201 17.67 -12.23 0.84
CA ASN A 201 16.84 -11.26 1.52
C ASN A 201 15.38 -11.38 1.05
N ILE A 202 14.83 -12.58 1.09
CA ILE A 202 13.44 -12.86 0.75
C ILE A 202 12.76 -13.53 1.94
N LEU A 203 11.63 -12.97 2.36
CA LEU A 203 10.74 -13.53 3.37
C LEU A 203 9.39 -13.86 2.74
N ASP A 204 9.08 -15.15 2.66
CA ASP A 204 7.77 -15.62 2.25
C ASP A 204 6.80 -15.53 3.44
N LEU A 205 5.74 -14.72 3.28
CA LEU A 205 4.65 -14.62 4.25
C LEU A 205 3.46 -15.46 3.78
N PRO A 206 2.76 -16.15 4.69
CA PRO A 206 1.57 -16.90 4.33
C PRO A 206 0.51 -15.98 3.74
N TYR A 207 -0.24 -16.51 2.79
CA TYR A 207 -1.39 -15.85 2.19
C TYR A 207 -2.57 -16.83 2.15
N GLN A 208 -3.72 -16.37 2.56
CA GLN A 208 -4.94 -17.15 2.49
C GLN A 208 -6.05 -16.30 1.90
N ILE A 209 -6.56 -16.70 0.74
CA ILE A 209 -7.77 -16.10 0.15
C ILE A 209 -8.99 -16.72 0.82
N ASP A 210 -9.97 -15.88 1.13
CA ASP A 210 -11.34 -16.36 1.28
C ASP A 210 -11.90 -16.63 -0.13
N GLU A 211 -12.09 -17.91 -0.47
CA GLU A 211 -12.59 -18.33 -1.78
C GLU A 211 -14.03 -17.80 -2.06
N ASN A 212 -14.73 -17.36 -1.02
CA ASN A 212 -16.08 -16.80 -1.12
C ASN A 212 -16.09 -15.27 -1.22
N ASP A 213 -14.96 -14.59 -0.96
CA ASP A 213 -14.84 -13.14 -0.99
C ASP A 213 -13.51 -12.67 -1.61
N TYR A 214 -13.49 -12.60 -2.93
CA TYR A 214 -12.32 -12.15 -3.71
C TYR A 214 -11.94 -10.68 -3.50
N LEU A 215 -12.78 -9.89 -2.84
CA LEU A 215 -12.50 -8.49 -2.52
C LEU A 215 -11.85 -8.33 -1.15
N SER A 216 -11.95 -9.34 -0.29
CA SER A 216 -11.38 -9.30 1.04
C SER A 216 -9.85 -9.32 1.02
N ALA A 217 -9.25 -8.46 1.84
CA ALA A 217 -7.81 -8.47 2.12
C ALA A 217 -7.45 -9.37 3.32
N SER A 218 -8.39 -10.16 3.85
CA SER A 218 -8.12 -11.09 4.95
C SER A 218 -7.05 -12.10 4.54
N GLY A 219 -6.00 -12.21 5.37
CA GLY A 219 -4.87 -13.08 5.08
C GLY A 219 -3.76 -12.46 4.22
N ILE A 220 -3.88 -11.19 3.80
CA ILE A 220 -2.82 -10.47 3.09
C ILE A 220 -1.84 -9.84 4.10
N TYR A 221 -0.92 -10.64 4.64
CA TYR A 221 0.01 -10.19 5.67
C TYR A 221 1.09 -9.23 5.16
N VAL A 222 1.42 -9.22 3.86
CA VAL A 222 2.36 -8.24 3.28
C VAL A 222 1.84 -6.81 3.29
N ASN A 223 0.53 -6.60 3.53
CA ASN A 223 -0.05 -5.26 3.69
C ASN A 223 0.21 -4.69 5.11
N PHE A 224 1.42 -4.92 5.64
CA PHE A 224 1.91 -4.31 6.87
C PHE A 224 2.46 -2.91 6.61
N LEU A 225 2.53 -2.10 7.66
CA LEU A 225 3.18 -0.80 7.62
C LEU A 225 4.53 -0.90 8.33
N GLU A 226 5.63 -0.72 7.60
CA GLU A 226 6.93 -0.47 8.18
C GLU A 226 7.16 1.04 8.31
N THR A 227 7.64 1.46 9.46
CA THR A 227 7.97 2.85 9.78
C THR A 227 9.40 2.96 10.30
N ALA A 228 9.86 4.17 10.56
CA ALA A 228 11.18 4.38 11.17
C ALA A 228 11.32 3.68 12.53
N ASN A 229 10.24 3.60 13.33
CA ASN A 229 10.31 3.21 14.75
C ASN A 229 9.58 1.89 15.07
N ALA A 230 8.74 1.36 14.20
CA ALA A 230 7.96 0.15 14.45
C ALA A 230 7.48 -0.50 13.14
N VAL A 231 7.05 -1.76 13.24
CA VAL A 231 6.35 -2.49 12.17
C VAL A 231 4.96 -2.85 12.66
N PHE A 232 3.92 -2.42 11.95
CA PHE A 232 2.53 -2.70 12.28
C PHE A 232 1.99 -3.77 11.34
N ILE A 233 1.75 -4.99 11.87
CA ILE A 233 1.30 -6.12 11.07
C ILE A 233 -0.21 -6.33 11.21
N PRO A 234 -0.93 -6.61 10.12
CA PRO A 234 -2.33 -6.94 10.20
C PRO A 234 -2.52 -8.28 10.91
N GLN A 235 -3.48 -8.31 11.84
CA GLN A 235 -3.98 -9.52 12.48
C GLN A 235 -5.38 -9.81 11.94
N TYR A 236 -5.66 -11.07 11.64
CA TYR A 236 -6.96 -11.54 11.17
C TYR A 236 -7.46 -12.67 12.05
N ASN A 237 -8.78 -12.93 12.06
CA ASN A 237 -9.38 -14.07 12.77
C ASN A 237 -9.15 -15.42 12.06
N ILE A 238 -7.95 -15.58 11.49
CA ILE A 238 -7.52 -16.78 10.78
C ILE A 238 -6.20 -17.28 11.38
N PHE A 239 -5.87 -18.54 11.11
CA PHE A 239 -4.63 -19.16 11.58
C PHE A 239 -3.39 -18.41 11.02
N ARG A 240 -2.22 -18.54 11.72
CA ARG A 240 -0.89 -18.14 11.29
C ARG A 240 -0.45 -16.71 11.59
N VAL A 241 -1.23 -15.89 12.29
CA VAL A 241 -0.76 -14.56 12.70
C VAL A 241 0.51 -14.64 13.57
N GLU A 242 0.64 -15.64 14.42
CA GLU A 242 1.84 -15.84 15.26
C GLU A 242 3.06 -16.21 14.41
N GLU A 243 2.88 -17.07 13.40
CA GLU A 243 3.95 -17.43 12.45
C GLU A 243 4.48 -16.20 11.71
N VAL A 244 3.59 -15.32 11.25
CA VAL A 244 3.97 -14.05 10.60
C VAL A 244 4.67 -13.11 11.57
N PHE A 245 4.11 -12.99 12.79
CA PHE A 245 4.69 -12.14 13.83
C PHE A 245 6.13 -12.57 14.17
N ASP A 246 6.34 -13.86 14.40
CA ASP A 246 7.64 -14.42 14.73
C ASP A 246 8.65 -14.29 13.58
N ALA A 247 8.17 -14.47 12.34
CA ALA A 247 9.00 -14.29 11.16
C ALA A 247 9.48 -12.84 11.01
N ILE A 248 8.56 -11.87 11.07
CA ILE A 248 8.91 -10.45 10.98
C ILE A 248 9.79 -10.02 12.16
N LYS A 249 9.45 -10.46 13.39
CA LYS A 249 10.20 -10.11 14.59
C LYS A 249 11.66 -10.64 14.59
N ARG A 250 11.90 -11.77 13.93
CA ARG A 250 13.25 -12.32 13.78
C ARG A 250 14.11 -11.47 12.86
N ASP A 251 13.49 -10.83 11.87
CA ASP A 251 14.16 -10.17 10.76
C ASP A 251 14.19 -8.64 10.90
N THR A 252 13.78 -8.08 12.05
CA THR A 252 13.92 -6.65 12.40
C THR A 252 14.18 -6.45 13.88
N GLU A 253 14.95 -5.41 14.21
CA GLU A 253 15.15 -4.94 15.58
C GLU A 253 14.04 -3.99 16.06
N LYS A 254 13.14 -3.58 15.17
CA LYS A 254 12.02 -2.68 15.50
C LYS A 254 10.94 -3.40 16.32
N PRO A 255 10.25 -2.70 17.21
CA PRO A 255 9.01 -3.21 17.80
C PRO A 255 8.02 -3.66 16.72
N VAL A 256 7.45 -4.85 16.89
CA VAL A 256 6.42 -5.40 16.00
C VAL A 256 5.09 -5.37 16.71
N VAL A 257 4.12 -4.68 16.12
CA VAL A 257 2.80 -4.40 16.72
C VAL A 257 1.69 -5.06 15.90
N LYS A 258 0.87 -5.89 16.56
CA LYS A 258 -0.30 -6.49 15.93
C LYS A 258 -1.47 -5.50 15.89
N VAL A 259 -2.13 -5.43 14.73
CA VAL A 259 -3.28 -4.55 14.48
C VAL A 259 -4.45 -5.41 14.00
N ASP A 260 -5.55 -5.43 14.76
CA ASP A 260 -6.74 -6.19 14.37
C ASP A 260 -7.40 -5.57 13.13
N CYS A 261 -7.21 -6.24 11.99
CA CYS A 261 -7.79 -5.88 10.71
C CYS A 261 -8.95 -6.79 10.30
N SER A 262 -9.39 -7.72 11.18
CA SER A 262 -10.38 -8.75 10.84
C SER A 262 -11.63 -8.18 10.18
N LYS A 263 -12.12 -7.04 10.67
CA LYS A 263 -13.33 -6.42 10.14
C LYS A 263 -13.06 -5.52 8.94
N ILE A 264 -11.99 -4.73 8.99
CA ILE A 264 -11.72 -3.74 7.95
C ILE A 264 -11.18 -4.40 6.67
N ALA A 265 -10.52 -5.54 6.79
CA ALA A 265 -10.01 -6.30 5.66
C ALA A 265 -11.12 -6.80 4.70
N GLU A 266 -12.35 -6.99 5.20
CA GLU A 266 -13.52 -7.33 4.38
C GLU A 266 -13.78 -6.30 3.28
N TYR A 267 -13.27 -5.06 3.42
CA TYR A 267 -13.41 -3.98 2.44
C TYR A 267 -12.24 -3.85 1.46
N GLY A 268 -11.27 -4.77 1.48
CA GLY A 268 -10.24 -4.88 0.45
C GLY A 268 -8.88 -4.29 0.77
N GLY A 269 -8.60 -3.93 2.03
CA GLY A 269 -7.30 -3.42 2.45
C GLY A 269 -6.99 -3.65 3.93
N ALA A 270 -5.75 -3.42 4.33
CA ALA A 270 -5.29 -3.54 5.71
C ALA A 270 -4.43 -2.36 6.13
N VAL A 271 -3.48 -2.54 7.04
CA VAL A 271 -2.73 -1.47 7.71
C VAL A 271 -2.05 -0.51 6.73
N HIS A 272 -1.35 -1.03 5.72
CA HIS A 272 -0.65 -0.20 4.74
C HIS A 272 -1.60 0.67 3.92
N CYS A 273 -2.71 0.10 3.45
CA CYS A 273 -3.72 0.82 2.67
C CYS A 273 -4.38 1.97 3.45
N LEU A 274 -4.47 1.84 4.78
CA LEU A 274 -5.13 2.78 5.69
C LEU A 274 -4.22 3.91 6.17
N THR A 275 -2.95 3.91 5.80
CA THR A 275 -1.93 4.84 6.30
C THR A 275 -1.10 5.45 5.18
N ARG A 276 -0.57 6.64 5.44
CA ARG A 276 0.43 7.30 4.59
C ARG A 276 1.47 7.97 5.47
N GLU A 277 2.73 7.66 5.23
CA GLU A 277 3.87 8.26 5.92
C GLU A 277 4.47 9.42 5.11
N TYR A 278 4.85 10.50 5.83
CA TYR A 278 5.69 11.57 5.29
C TYR A 278 6.83 11.87 6.25
N PHE A 279 7.95 12.27 5.69
CA PHE A 279 9.16 12.64 6.43
C PHE A 279 9.38 14.17 6.36
N ASN A 280 9.63 14.77 7.53
CA ASN A 280 10.03 16.20 7.64
C ASN A 280 11.53 16.38 7.39
#